data_a3f0e767299744b28611b995cc77272c
#
_entry.id   a3f0e767299744b28611b995cc77272c
#
_cell.length_a   1.000
_cell.length_b   1.000
_cell.length_c   1.000
_cell.angle_alpha   90.00
_cell.angle_beta   90.00
_cell.angle_gamma   90.00
#
_symmetry.space_group_name_H-M   'P 1'
#
loop_
_entity.id
_entity.type
_entity.pdbx_description
1 polymer ?
#
loop_
_entity_poly.entity_id
_entity_poly.type
_entity_poly.pdbx_seq_one_letter_code
_entity_poly.pdbx_strand_id
1 'polypeptide(L)'
;MFAFEESKGRGETLDLIQELSNECARLGGPLSKRLNALVQKGAYRALVDFEIDPLALNKDQLNDYLYARQIKALVEKQDFLDLGYDRESEAVSKFRLAEEKCRVTNTRLWTERPERDVASVLHTAQRIIAQILGRVPEFSEMSFLFGPGASTNVVGRIASFRTKLAAPMQCSKSLVGWLGSFLAEFPQWCDAVAVKHSVFPETGDVVHTVPVEVRPARLGFVPKTSKTDRTICVEPSLNALGQKGIGSYMKNRLGLYGVDLRDQGRNQSRACEGSVRGNYATIDLSSASDTVSYALVMSLLPFEWFDLLDHFRSESVEFGDELVELEKFSSMGNAYTFELESLIFYSLALAVCDYLNLLAMPVFLENGALSKGFPIEVYGDDIIVPVGAYTLLEKVLTWCGFELNSKKSFCYGYFRESCGADWFFGFDVRPWYLKKEVSERTLY
;
A
#
# COMPACT_ATOMS: atom_id res chain seq x y z
N MET A 1 -29.38 -25.64 4.75
CA MET A 1 -28.72 -26.11 3.51
C MET A 1 -27.37 -25.46 3.32
N PHE A 2 -27.26 -24.11 3.31
CA PHE A 2 -25.98 -23.39 3.16
C PHE A 2 -24.92 -23.72 4.25
N ALA A 3 -25.29 -23.79 5.51
CA ALA A 3 -24.36 -24.12 6.61
C ALA A 3 -23.80 -25.55 6.55
N PHE A 4 -24.53 -26.49 5.92
CA PHE A 4 -24.08 -27.87 5.79
C PHE A 4 -23.11 -28.06 4.62
N GLU A 5 -23.28 -27.29 3.53
CA GLU A 5 -22.34 -27.28 2.40
C GLU A 5 -21.04 -26.56 2.79
N GLU A 6 -21.11 -25.44 3.55
CA GLU A 6 -19.93 -24.76 4.09
C GLU A 6 -19.11 -25.66 5.02
N SER A 7 -19.78 -26.45 5.89
CA SER A 7 -19.06 -27.36 6.80
C SER A 7 -18.36 -28.52 6.09
N LYS A 8 -18.93 -29.00 4.96
CA LYS A 8 -18.36 -30.07 4.15
C LYS A 8 -17.12 -29.59 3.38
N GLY A 9 -17.19 -28.42 2.73
CA GLY A 9 -16.04 -27.82 2.01
C GLY A 9 -14.86 -27.51 2.94
N ARG A 10 -15.15 -27.10 4.19
CA ARG A 10 -14.14 -26.85 5.21
C ARG A 10 -13.40 -28.15 5.62
N GLY A 11 -14.11 -29.27 5.81
CA GLY A 11 -13.50 -30.55 6.11
C GLY A 11 -12.56 -31.02 5.00
N GLU A 12 -13.03 -31.01 3.76
CA GLU A 12 -12.25 -31.37 2.57
C GLU A 12 -11.00 -30.47 2.40
N THR A 13 -11.11 -29.17 2.73
CA THR A 13 -9.98 -28.25 2.68
C THR A 13 -8.93 -28.58 3.75
N LEU A 14 -9.35 -28.95 4.97
CA LEU A 14 -8.43 -29.35 6.03
C LEU A 14 -7.69 -30.64 5.69
N ASP A 15 -8.38 -31.62 5.12
CA ASP A 15 -7.78 -32.88 4.66
C ASP A 15 -6.74 -32.62 3.57
N LEU A 16 -7.06 -31.74 2.60
CA LEU A 16 -6.12 -31.31 1.56
C LEU A 16 -4.88 -30.61 2.15
N ILE A 17 -5.06 -29.73 3.15
CA ILE A 17 -3.94 -29.08 3.85
C ILE A 17 -3.03 -30.14 4.49
N GLN A 18 -3.59 -31.15 5.12
CA GLN A 18 -2.81 -32.23 5.75
C GLN A 18 -2.05 -33.06 4.72
N GLU A 19 -2.69 -33.43 3.61
CA GLU A 19 -2.05 -34.18 2.51
C GLU A 19 -0.92 -33.40 1.87
N LEU A 20 -1.16 -32.14 1.49
CA LEU A 20 -0.13 -31.26 0.89
C LEU A 20 1.04 -31.01 1.85
N SER A 21 0.74 -30.86 3.16
CA SER A 21 1.77 -30.70 4.18
C SER A 21 2.65 -31.94 4.31
N ASN A 22 2.05 -33.15 4.24
CA ASN A 22 2.79 -34.41 4.24
C ASN A 22 3.74 -34.53 3.04
N GLU A 23 3.27 -34.16 1.85
CA GLU A 23 4.11 -34.19 0.64
C GLU A 23 5.26 -33.16 0.75
N CYS A 24 4.99 -31.95 1.23
CA CYS A 24 6.02 -30.96 1.47
C CYS A 24 7.07 -31.47 2.48
N ALA A 25 6.65 -32.15 3.56
CA ALA A 25 7.56 -32.70 4.55
C ALA A 25 8.37 -33.91 4.01
N ARG A 26 7.83 -34.67 3.04
CA ARG A 26 8.53 -35.75 2.36
C ARG A 26 9.63 -35.23 1.45
N LEU A 27 9.38 -34.11 0.75
CA LEU A 27 10.30 -33.50 -0.22
C LEU A 27 11.30 -32.54 0.44
N GLY A 28 10.95 -31.98 1.62
CA GLY A 28 11.78 -31.06 2.37
C GLY A 28 12.72 -31.75 3.36
N GLY A 29 13.12 -31.02 4.40
CA GLY A 29 14.08 -31.43 5.41
C GLY A 29 13.52 -31.36 6.84
N PRO A 30 14.40 -31.16 7.85
CA PRO A 30 13.99 -31.11 9.26
C PRO A 30 12.99 -30.02 9.60
N LEU A 31 13.12 -28.84 8.98
CA LEU A 31 12.22 -27.70 9.19
C LEU A 31 10.80 -28.01 8.67
N SER A 32 10.69 -28.51 7.45
CA SER A 32 9.41 -28.91 6.86
C SER A 32 8.73 -30.01 7.66
N LYS A 33 9.48 -30.99 8.15
CA LYS A 33 8.93 -32.06 9.03
C LYS A 33 8.41 -31.51 10.35
N ARG A 34 9.11 -30.53 10.95
CA ARG A 34 8.65 -29.88 12.18
C ARG A 34 7.35 -29.11 11.96
N LEU A 35 7.21 -28.38 10.86
CA LEU A 35 5.99 -27.63 10.55
C LEU A 35 4.82 -28.57 10.19
N ASN A 36 5.08 -29.65 9.46
CA ASN A 36 4.08 -30.67 9.20
C ASN A 36 3.54 -31.28 10.49
N ALA A 37 4.38 -31.55 11.49
CA ALA A 37 3.94 -32.07 12.78
C ALA A 37 2.95 -31.13 13.50
N LEU A 38 3.03 -29.81 13.28
CA LEU A 38 2.04 -28.85 13.77
C LEU A 38 0.71 -28.96 13.01
N VAL A 39 0.77 -29.16 11.69
CA VAL A 39 -0.44 -29.38 10.86
C VAL A 39 -1.16 -30.64 11.29
N GLN A 40 -0.44 -31.76 11.44
CA GLN A 40 -1.03 -33.07 11.85
C GLN A 40 -1.66 -33.02 13.24
N LYS A 41 -1.22 -32.14 14.12
CA LYS A 41 -1.80 -31.89 15.46
C LYS A 41 -2.95 -30.89 15.44
N GLY A 42 -3.30 -30.29 14.28
CA GLY A 42 -4.24 -29.18 14.21
C GLY A 42 -3.77 -27.89 14.90
N ALA A 43 -2.47 -27.78 15.19
CA ALA A 43 -1.88 -26.64 15.89
C ALA A 43 -1.64 -25.45 14.94
N TYR A 44 -2.67 -25.04 14.19
CA TYR A 44 -2.56 -24.03 13.14
C TYR A 44 -2.13 -22.67 13.66
N ARG A 45 -2.53 -22.27 14.88
CA ARG A 45 -2.05 -21.03 15.50
C ARG A 45 -0.53 -21.06 15.67
N ALA A 46 0.01 -22.13 16.25
CA ALA A 46 1.46 -22.27 16.42
C ALA A 46 2.21 -22.32 15.08
N LEU A 47 1.59 -22.89 14.02
CA LEU A 47 2.14 -22.91 12.68
C LEU A 47 2.22 -21.49 12.08
N VAL A 48 1.16 -20.70 12.21
CA VAL A 48 1.13 -19.32 11.68
C VAL A 48 2.07 -18.41 12.47
N ASP A 49 2.25 -18.65 13.78
CA ASP A 49 3.17 -17.92 14.63
C ASP A 49 4.64 -18.34 14.47
N PHE A 50 4.89 -19.50 13.85
CA PHE A 50 6.25 -19.99 13.66
C PHE A 50 7.03 -19.07 12.72
N GLU A 51 8.16 -18.56 13.17
CA GLU A 51 9.05 -17.71 12.39
C GLU A 51 10.12 -18.55 11.68
N ILE A 52 10.32 -18.27 10.40
CA ILE A 52 11.39 -18.87 9.59
C ILE A 52 12.32 -17.73 9.19
N ASP A 53 13.55 -17.76 9.70
CA ASP A 53 14.58 -16.79 9.32
C ASP A 53 15.38 -17.34 8.11
N PRO A 54 15.22 -16.75 6.91
CA PRO A 54 15.95 -17.17 5.73
C PRO A 54 17.44 -16.88 5.82
N LEU A 55 17.87 -15.92 6.67
CA LEU A 55 19.28 -15.57 6.82
C LEU A 55 20.07 -16.59 7.65
N ALA A 56 19.36 -17.39 8.46
CA ALA A 56 19.97 -18.49 9.22
C ALA A 56 20.22 -19.75 8.39
N LEU A 57 19.78 -19.77 7.12
CA LEU A 57 19.85 -20.94 6.25
C LEU A 57 20.93 -20.78 5.17
N ASN A 58 21.50 -21.91 4.75
CA ASN A 58 22.46 -21.98 3.66
C ASN A 58 21.83 -22.54 2.38
N LYS A 59 22.61 -22.59 1.30
CA LYS A 59 22.13 -23.06 -0.01
C LYS A 59 21.66 -24.51 -0.01
N ASP A 60 22.27 -25.38 0.79
CA ASP A 60 21.90 -26.80 0.85
C ASP A 60 20.52 -27.01 1.51
N GLN A 61 20.05 -26.01 2.27
CA GLN A 61 18.75 -26.01 2.96
C GLN A 61 17.64 -25.35 2.12
N LEU A 62 17.91 -24.97 0.87
CA LEU A 62 16.97 -24.30 -0.03
C LEU A 62 15.65 -25.09 -0.17
N ASN A 63 15.72 -26.39 -0.41
CA ASN A 63 14.52 -27.21 -0.54
C ASN A 63 13.72 -27.29 0.77
N ASP A 64 14.41 -27.41 1.90
CA ASP A 64 13.72 -27.42 3.20
C ASP A 64 13.02 -26.08 3.49
N TYR A 65 13.67 -24.97 3.16
CA TYR A 65 13.05 -23.63 3.25
C TYR A 65 11.82 -23.51 2.35
N LEU A 66 11.92 -23.88 1.06
CA LEU A 66 10.82 -23.82 0.10
C LEU A 66 9.58 -24.58 0.60
N TYR A 67 9.75 -25.84 1.03
CA TYR A 67 8.64 -26.67 1.50
C TYR A 67 8.12 -26.26 2.87
N ALA A 68 8.97 -25.76 3.76
CA ALA A 68 8.55 -25.18 5.02
C ALA A 68 7.69 -23.93 4.82
N ARG A 69 8.08 -23.03 3.93
CA ARG A 69 7.30 -21.84 3.53
C ARG A 69 5.98 -22.26 2.89
N GLN A 70 5.98 -23.30 2.05
CA GLN A 70 4.75 -23.80 1.43
C GLN A 70 3.76 -24.34 2.48
N ILE A 71 4.22 -25.12 3.47
CA ILE A 71 3.37 -25.62 4.56
C ILE A 71 2.71 -24.44 5.30
N LYS A 72 3.48 -23.43 5.66
CA LYS A 72 2.98 -22.25 6.34
C LYS A 72 1.94 -21.49 5.49
N ALA A 73 2.19 -21.34 4.20
CA ALA A 73 1.34 -20.59 3.27
C ALA A 73 -0.03 -21.25 3.05
N LEU A 74 -0.18 -22.54 3.32
CA LEU A 74 -1.46 -23.24 3.26
C LEU A 74 -2.47 -22.71 4.30
N VAL A 75 -2.01 -22.07 5.39
CA VAL A 75 -2.88 -21.58 6.47
C VAL A 75 -2.75 -20.08 6.75
N GLU A 76 -1.69 -19.44 6.30
CA GLU A 76 -1.35 -18.06 6.69
C GLU A 76 -2.36 -17.01 6.19
N LYS A 77 -3.03 -17.25 5.06
CA LYS A 77 -3.99 -16.33 4.43
C LYS A 77 -5.42 -16.87 4.39
N GLN A 78 -5.71 -17.87 5.17
CA GLN A 78 -7.06 -18.43 5.28
C GLN A 78 -7.98 -17.48 6.04
N ASP A 79 -9.21 -17.36 5.59
CA ASP A 79 -10.26 -16.54 6.20
C ASP A 79 -11.26 -17.37 7.04
N PHE A 80 -11.28 -18.69 6.85
CA PHE A 80 -12.23 -19.62 7.52
C PHE A 80 -11.68 -20.31 8.79
N LEU A 81 -10.36 -20.26 9.01
CA LEU A 81 -9.77 -20.84 10.22
C LEU A 81 -9.91 -19.87 11.39
N ASP A 82 -10.63 -20.30 12.42
CA ASP A 82 -10.63 -19.60 13.70
C ASP A 82 -9.34 -19.93 14.46
N LEU A 83 -8.41 -19.00 14.47
CA LEU A 83 -7.14 -19.12 15.19
C LEU A 83 -7.16 -18.41 16.55
N GLY A 84 -8.33 -17.93 17.00
CA GLY A 84 -8.49 -17.18 18.24
C GLY A 84 -7.90 -15.78 18.19
N TYR A 85 -7.80 -15.15 17.01
CA TYR A 85 -7.46 -13.75 16.83
C TYR A 85 -8.71 -12.93 16.56
N ASP A 86 -8.90 -11.83 17.29
CA ASP A 86 -9.86 -10.80 16.90
C ASP A 86 -9.20 -9.89 15.85
N ARG A 87 -9.43 -10.21 14.58
CA ARG A 87 -8.77 -9.56 13.44
C ARG A 87 -9.14 -8.09 13.29
N GLU A 88 -10.37 -7.74 13.62
CA GLU A 88 -10.85 -6.36 13.53
C GLU A 88 -10.29 -5.51 14.67
N SER A 89 -10.34 -6.00 15.91
CA SER A 89 -9.73 -5.33 17.06
C SER A 89 -8.22 -5.12 16.88
N GLU A 90 -7.52 -6.10 16.32
CA GLU A 90 -6.11 -5.99 15.98
C GLU A 90 -5.85 -4.92 14.90
N ALA A 91 -6.74 -4.83 13.90
CA ALA A 91 -6.65 -3.81 12.85
C ALA A 91 -6.90 -2.40 13.41
N VAL A 92 -7.89 -2.24 14.30
CA VAL A 92 -8.16 -0.96 14.99
C VAL A 92 -6.98 -0.54 15.86
N SER A 93 -6.39 -1.49 16.59
CA SER A 93 -5.20 -1.22 17.42
C SER A 93 -4.03 -0.71 16.58
N LYS A 94 -3.80 -1.31 15.40
CA LYS A 94 -2.76 -0.87 14.44
C LYS A 94 -3.08 0.50 13.86
N PHE A 95 -4.33 0.78 13.53
CA PHE A 95 -4.77 2.10 13.05
C PHE A 95 -4.45 3.18 14.08
N ARG A 96 -4.86 3.00 15.34
CA ARG A 96 -4.59 3.96 16.42
C ARG A 96 -3.09 4.14 16.70
N LEU A 97 -2.32 3.07 16.64
CA LEU A 97 -0.86 3.14 16.78
C LEU A 97 -0.23 3.92 15.63
N ALA A 98 -0.71 3.77 14.41
CA ALA A 98 -0.23 4.53 13.26
C ALA A 98 -0.54 6.03 13.39
N GLU A 99 -1.75 6.41 13.85
CA GLU A 99 -2.10 7.81 14.14
C GLU A 99 -1.16 8.40 15.20
N GLU A 100 -0.90 7.66 16.29
CA GLU A 100 0.02 8.11 17.35
C GLU A 100 1.45 8.30 16.82
N LYS A 101 1.94 7.38 15.97
CA LYS A 101 3.24 7.53 15.31
C LYS A 101 3.28 8.77 14.41
N CYS A 102 2.21 9.03 13.66
CA CYS A 102 2.10 10.23 12.84
C CYS A 102 2.08 11.50 13.69
N ARG A 103 1.35 11.52 14.81
CA ARG A 103 1.32 12.65 15.75
C ARG A 103 2.71 12.97 16.30
N VAL A 104 3.45 11.95 16.74
CA VAL A 104 4.83 12.09 17.21
C VAL A 104 5.74 12.62 16.10
N THR A 105 5.60 12.09 14.88
CA THR A 105 6.38 12.52 13.71
C THR A 105 6.05 13.96 13.33
N ASN A 106 4.76 14.35 13.30
CA ASN A 106 4.34 15.73 13.03
C ASN A 106 4.98 16.68 14.04
N THR A 107 4.91 16.38 15.33
CA THR A 107 5.53 17.19 16.39
C THR A 107 7.03 17.32 16.18
N ARG A 108 7.74 16.20 15.94
CA ARG A 108 9.20 16.21 15.70
C ARG A 108 9.58 17.06 14.50
N LEU A 109 8.92 16.91 13.37
CA LEU A 109 9.24 17.64 12.15
C LEU A 109 9.01 19.15 12.28
N TRP A 110 8.14 19.59 13.17
CA TRP A 110 7.91 21.01 13.46
C TRP A 110 8.85 21.59 14.51
N THR A 111 9.35 20.76 15.44
CA THR A 111 10.09 21.25 16.62
C THR A 111 11.57 20.93 16.60
N GLU A 112 12.00 19.92 15.85
CA GLU A 112 13.35 19.41 15.84
C GLU A 112 14.05 19.66 14.50
N ARG A 113 15.37 19.59 14.51
CA ARG A 113 16.20 19.64 13.29
C ARG A 113 16.91 18.31 13.10
N PRO A 114 16.91 17.78 11.87
CA PRO A 114 17.64 16.55 11.56
C PRO A 114 19.16 16.77 11.63
N GLU A 115 19.88 15.69 11.77
CA GLU A 115 21.33 15.71 11.58
C GLU A 115 21.70 16.17 10.18
N ARG A 116 22.93 16.64 10.00
CA ARG A 116 23.38 17.31 8.78
C ARG A 116 23.25 16.45 7.52
N ASP A 117 23.56 15.16 7.60
CA ASP A 117 23.43 14.21 6.49
C ASP A 117 21.95 13.99 6.10
N VAL A 118 21.09 13.79 7.10
CA VAL A 118 19.64 13.67 6.89
C VAL A 118 19.07 14.96 6.31
N ALA A 119 19.45 16.14 6.84
CA ALA A 119 19.01 17.44 6.31
C ALA A 119 19.39 17.62 4.84
N SER A 120 20.63 17.25 4.47
CA SER A 120 21.11 17.32 3.09
C SER A 120 20.31 16.42 2.15
N VAL A 121 20.03 15.19 2.58
CA VAL A 121 19.21 14.24 1.82
C VAL A 121 17.78 14.75 1.65
N LEU A 122 17.14 15.25 2.72
CA LEU A 122 15.78 15.79 2.65
C LEU A 122 15.69 16.98 1.68
N HIS A 123 16.66 17.91 1.72
CA HIS A 123 16.69 19.02 0.80
C HIS A 123 16.85 18.57 -0.66
N THR A 124 17.68 17.56 -0.91
CA THR A 124 17.82 16.98 -2.25
C THR A 124 16.53 16.28 -2.68
N ALA A 125 15.88 15.54 -1.78
CA ALA A 125 14.60 14.87 -2.06
C ALA A 125 13.47 15.87 -2.40
N GLN A 126 13.37 17.01 -1.70
CA GLN A 126 12.44 18.10 -2.04
C GLN A 126 12.64 18.59 -3.49
N ARG A 127 13.88 18.77 -3.93
CA ARG A 127 14.20 19.18 -5.29
C ARG A 127 13.82 18.12 -6.32
N ILE A 128 14.06 16.85 -6.02
CA ILE A 128 13.68 15.72 -6.87
C ILE A 128 12.15 15.66 -7.00
N ILE A 129 11.42 15.76 -5.89
CA ILE A 129 9.95 15.78 -5.86
C ILE A 129 9.41 16.92 -6.72
N ALA A 130 9.93 18.16 -6.52
CA ALA A 130 9.53 19.32 -7.29
C ALA A 130 9.79 19.13 -8.80
N GLN A 131 10.91 18.53 -9.17
CA GLN A 131 11.22 18.22 -10.56
C GLN A 131 10.32 17.16 -11.17
N ILE A 132 10.03 16.07 -10.42
CA ILE A 132 9.14 15.02 -10.88
C ILE A 132 7.72 15.55 -11.07
N LEU A 133 7.18 16.23 -10.08
CA LEU A 133 5.81 16.74 -10.11
C LEU A 133 5.63 17.85 -11.14
N GLY A 134 6.58 18.78 -11.21
CA GLY A 134 6.46 20.00 -12.01
C GLY A 134 5.36 20.92 -11.47
N ARG A 135 4.75 21.72 -12.35
CA ARG A 135 3.60 22.56 -11.96
C ARG A 135 2.36 21.71 -11.63
N VAL A 136 1.49 22.24 -10.80
CA VAL A 136 0.15 21.67 -10.61
C VAL A 136 -0.63 21.77 -11.93
N PRO A 137 -1.23 20.67 -12.41
CA PRO A 137 -2.02 20.70 -13.64
C PRO A 137 -3.39 21.33 -13.39
N GLU A 138 -3.98 21.89 -14.45
CA GLU A 138 -5.40 22.24 -14.47
C GLU A 138 -6.25 20.96 -14.37
N PHE A 139 -7.47 21.04 -13.83
CA PHE A 139 -8.35 19.87 -13.77
C PHE A 139 -8.66 19.28 -15.14
N SER A 140 -8.75 20.12 -16.16
CA SER A 140 -8.93 19.72 -17.58
C SER A 140 -7.78 18.87 -18.14
N GLU A 141 -6.60 18.90 -17.53
CA GLU A 141 -5.45 18.07 -17.90
C GLU A 141 -5.43 16.71 -17.20
N MET A 142 -6.36 16.47 -16.26
CA MET A 142 -6.48 15.23 -15.50
C MET A 142 -7.57 14.32 -16.08
N SER A 143 -7.42 13.01 -15.86
CA SER A 143 -8.44 12.02 -16.23
C SER A 143 -9.15 11.52 -14.98
N PHE A 144 -10.41 11.90 -14.82
CA PHE A 144 -11.22 11.52 -13.68
C PHE A 144 -12.03 10.25 -13.95
N LEU A 145 -11.82 9.23 -13.15
CA LEU A 145 -12.51 7.95 -13.24
C LEU A 145 -12.87 7.45 -11.85
N PHE A 146 -14.07 6.93 -11.68
CA PHE A 146 -14.39 6.22 -10.44
C PHE A 146 -13.61 4.90 -10.34
N GLY A 147 -12.97 4.67 -9.21
CA GLY A 147 -12.36 3.38 -8.86
C GLY A 147 -13.44 2.29 -8.63
N PRO A 148 -13.06 1.00 -8.63
CA PRO A 148 -13.99 -0.12 -8.42
C PRO A 148 -14.46 -0.27 -6.97
N GLY A 149 -13.78 0.35 -6.00
CA GLY A 149 -14.09 0.24 -4.57
C GLY A 149 -15.36 0.98 -4.14
N ALA A 150 -15.73 0.83 -2.87
CA ALA A 150 -16.81 1.57 -2.23
C ALA A 150 -16.52 3.08 -2.19
N SER A 151 -17.55 3.87 -1.96
CA SER A 151 -17.50 5.25 -1.46
C SER A 151 -18.46 5.36 -0.29
N THR A 152 -18.42 6.46 0.46
CA THR A 152 -19.29 6.61 1.66
C THR A 152 -20.77 6.40 1.36
N ASN A 153 -21.22 6.73 0.15
CA ASN A 153 -22.60 6.60 -0.33
C ASN A 153 -22.89 5.33 -1.15
N VAL A 154 -21.84 4.54 -1.52
CA VAL A 154 -22.02 3.35 -2.38
C VAL A 154 -21.22 2.18 -1.82
N VAL A 155 -21.92 1.11 -1.40
CA VAL A 155 -21.27 -0.10 -0.87
C VAL A 155 -20.55 -0.91 -1.95
N GLY A 156 -19.43 -1.57 -1.61
CA GLY A 156 -18.54 -2.23 -2.57
C GLY A 156 -19.22 -3.24 -3.51
N ARG A 157 -20.21 -3.98 -3.03
CA ARG A 157 -20.91 -5.00 -3.85
C ARG A 157 -21.65 -4.45 -5.07
N ILE A 158 -22.07 -3.19 -5.01
CA ILE A 158 -22.80 -2.49 -6.09
C ILE A 158 -22.01 -1.31 -6.66
N ALA A 159 -20.75 -1.16 -6.28
CA ALA A 159 -19.91 -0.06 -6.71
C ALA A 159 -19.56 -0.19 -8.20
N SER A 160 -20.43 0.35 -9.04
CA SER A 160 -20.21 0.51 -10.47
C SER A 160 -20.13 2.01 -10.81
N PHE A 161 -19.58 2.33 -11.96
CA PHE A 161 -19.58 3.70 -12.49
C PHE A 161 -21.00 4.29 -12.50
N ARG A 162 -21.97 3.54 -13.02
CA ARG A 162 -23.37 3.95 -13.10
C ARG A 162 -23.98 4.22 -11.72
N THR A 163 -23.71 3.33 -10.75
CA THR A 163 -24.25 3.47 -9.38
C THR A 163 -23.68 4.71 -8.70
N LYS A 164 -22.38 4.97 -8.89
CA LYS A 164 -21.72 6.15 -8.30
C LYS A 164 -22.17 7.46 -8.92
N LEU A 165 -22.43 7.50 -10.24
CA LEU A 165 -23.00 8.68 -10.89
C LEU A 165 -24.44 8.98 -10.45
N ALA A 166 -25.23 7.94 -10.17
CA ALA A 166 -26.62 8.09 -9.76
C ALA A 166 -26.80 8.36 -8.25
N ALA A 167 -25.77 8.11 -7.44
CA ALA A 167 -25.81 8.34 -6.00
C ALA A 167 -25.65 9.84 -5.68
N PRO A 168 -26.20 10.32 -4.54
CA PRO A 168 -25.99 11.69 -4.07
C PRO A 168 -24.50 12.02 -3.99
N MET A 169 -24.09 13.19 -4.46
CA MET A 169 -22.69 13.63 -4.38
C MET A 169 -22.29 13.86 -2.93
N GLN A 170 -21.12 13.38 -2.55
CA GLN A 170 -20.56 13.58 -1.21
C GLN A 170 -19.11 14.03 -1.30
N CYS A 171 -18.71 14.95 -0.41
CA CYS A 171 -17.33 15.43 -0.28
C CYS A 171 -16.91 15.60 1.18
N SER A 172 -15.60 15.64 1.45
CA SER A 172 -15.05 16.07 2.73
C SER A 172 -15.21 17.58 2.93
N LYS A 173 -15.06 18.03 4.17
CA LYS A 173 -15.09 19.46 4.52
C LYS A 173 -13.96 20.23 3.82
N SER A 174 -12.77 19.64 3.72
CA SER A 174 -11.61 20.22 3.05
C SER A 174 -11.85 20.53 1.56
N LEU A 175 -12.66 19.70 0.87
CA LEU A 175 -12.93 19.87 -0.56
C LEU A 175 -13.95 20.97 -0.88
N VAL A 176 -14.72 21.43 0.09
CA VAL A 176 -15.83 22.40 -0.13
C VAL A 176 -15.36 23.65 -0.88
N GLY A 177 -14.20 24.21 -0.51
CA GLY A 177 -13.65 25.42 -1.16
C GLY A 177 -13.28 25.23 -2.65
N TRP A 178 -13.06 24.01 -3.09
CA TRP A 178 -12.65 23.66 -4.46
C TRP A 178 -13.79 23.09 -5.32
N LEU A 179 -14.97 22.85 -4.71
CA LEU A 179 -16.10 22.21 -5.41
C LEU A 179 -16.50 22.93 -6.69
N GLY A 180 -16.55 24.25 -6.69
CA GLY A 180 -16.96 25.04 -7.87
C GLY A 180 -16.04 24.76 -9.07
N SER A 181 -14.74 24.88 -8.88
CA SER A 181 -13.74 24.60 -9.92
C SER A 181 -13.69 23.14 -10.33
N PHE A 182 -13.82 22.23 -9.37
CA PHE A 182 -13.79 20.78 -9.65
C PHE A 182 -15.04 20.31 -10.40
N LEU A 183 -16.24 20.73 -10.00
CA LEU A 183 -17.49 20.35 -10.64
C LEU A 183 -17.69 21.00 -12.01
N ALA A 184 -17.00 22.11 -12.30
CA ALA A 184 -16.99 22.72 -13.64
C ALA A 184 -16.47 21.77 -14.74
N GLU A 185 -15.67 20.77 -14.37
CA GLU A 185 -15.21 19.73 -15.31
C GLU A 185 -16.31 18.71 -15.69
N PHE A 186 -17.46 18.72 -14.98
CA PHE A 186 -18.55 17.75 -15.16
C PHE A 186 -19.91 18.42 -15.42
N PRO A 187 -20.04 19.36 -16.38
CA PRO A 187 -21.25 20.15 -16.56
C PRO A 187 -22.48 19.27 -16.81
N GLN A 188 -22.38 18.22 -17.63
CA GLN A 188 -23.49 17.31 -17.93
C GLN A 188 -23.97 16.54 -16.71
N TRP A 189 -23.04 16.15 -15.80
CA TRP A 189 -23.40 15.48 -14.56
C TRP A 189 -24.07 16.47 -13.59
N CYS A 190 -23.52 17.68 -13.48
CA CYS A 190 -24.11 18.74 -12.67
C CYS A 190 -25.52 19.09 -13.13
N ASP A 191 -25.75 19.25 -14.44
CA ASP A 191 -27.08 19.53 -15.03
C ASP A 191 -28.08 18.41 -14.75
N ALA A 192 -27.64 17.15 -14.80
CA ALA A 192 -28.46 15.98 -14.54
C ALA A 192 -28.95 15.86 -13.09
N VAL A 193 -28.19 16.37 -12.12
CA VAL A 193 -28.50 16.28 -10.68
C VAL A 193 -28.94 17.62 -10.08
N ALA A 194 -28.92 18.71 -10.85
CA ALA A 194 -29.25 20.04 -10.37
C ALA A 194 -30.72 20.13 -9.92
N VAL A 195 -30.90 20.77 -8.77
CA VAL A 195 -32.22 21.09 -8.24
C VAL A 195 -32.55 22.56 -8.55
N LYS A 196 -33.75 22.76 -9.10
CA LYS A 196 -34.26 24.10 -9.44
C LYS A 196 -34.89 24.75 -8.22
N HIS A 197 -34.46 25.94 -7.91
CA HIS A 197 -35.04 26.78 -6.86
C HIS A 197 -35.55 28.09 -7.50
N SER A 198 -36.82 28.41 -7.28
CA SER A 198 -37.34 29.74 -7.65
C SER A 198 -36.94 30.72 -6.53
N VAL A 199 -36.00 31.61 -6.81
CA VAL A 199 -35.47 32.57 -5.82
C VAL A 199 -36.36 33.80 -5.75
N PHE A 200 -36.92 34.23 -6.90
CA PHE A 200 -37.81 35.37 -7.03
C PHE A 200 -39.02 34.98 -7.90
N PRO A 201 -40.14 34.53 -7.29
CA PRO A 201 -41.33 34.12 -8.04
C PRO A 201 -41.89 35.22 -8.94
N GLU A 202 -41.69 36.50 -8.56
CA GLU A 202 -42.20 37.66 -9.32
C GLU A 202 -41.40 37.96 -10.59
N THR A 203 -40.10 37.67 -10.60
CA THR A 203 -39.20 37.86 -11.77
C THR A 203 -39.03 36.62 -12.60
N GLY A 204 -39.45 35.46 -12.10
CA GLY A 204 -39.23 34.18 -12.74
C GLY A 204 -37.79 33.66 -12.71
N ASP A 205 -36.93 34.30 -11.91
CA ASP A 205 -35.51 33.89 -11.78
C ASP A 205 -35.39 32.52 -11.11
N VAL A 206 -34.69 31.61 -11.77
CA VAL A 206 -34.44 30.23 -11.28
C VAL A 206 -32.95 30.05 -11.05
N VAL A 207 -32.61 29.64 -9.85
CA VAL A 207 -31.26 29.22 -9.51
C VAL A 207 -31.18 27.70 -9.52
N HIS A 208 -30.16 27.19 -10.20
CA HIS A 208 -29.83 25.77 -10.20
C HIS A 208 -28.74 25.50 -9.18
N THR A 209 -28.98 24.61 -8.23
CA THR A 209 -27.99 24.19 -7.23
C THR A 209 -27.67 22.70 -7.41
N VAL A 210 -26.39 22.36 -7.37
CA VAL A 210 -25.96 20.98 -7.31
C VAL A 210 -25.87 20.56 -5.84
N PRO A 211 -26.73 19.63 -5.36
CA PRO A 211 -26.71 19.21 -3.98
C PRO A 211 -25.47 18.34 -3.69
N VAL A 212 -24.65 18.76 -2.75
CA VAL A 212 -23.48 18.01 -2.27
C VAL A 212 -23.55 17.88 -0.77
N GLU A 213 -23.48 16.67 -0.26
CA GLU A 213 -23.48 16.37 1.16
C GLU A 213 -22.03 16.35 1.69
N VAL A 214 -21.76 17.08 2.76
CA VAL A 214 -20.43 17.06 3.42
C VAL A 214 -20.38 15.90 4.41
N ARG A 215 -19.42 15.00 4.20
CA ARG A 215 -19.22 13.79 5.02
C ARG A 215 -17.72 13.52 5.23
N PRO A 216 -17.31 13.05 6.41
CA PRO A 216 -15.98 12.48 6.60
C PRO A 216 -15.84 11.15 5.87
N ALA A 217 -14.62 10.63 5.74
CA ALA A 217 -14.39 9.26 5.35
C ALA A 217 -14.95 8.29 6.40
N ARG A 218 -15.13 7.03 6.04
CA ARG A 218 -15.58 5.97 6.95
C ARG A 218 -14.54 4.87 7.05
N LEU A 219 -14.21 4.43 8.27
CA LEU A 219 -13.32 3.30 8.50
C LEU A 219 -14.02 1.99 8.08
N GLY A 220 -13.31 1.19 7.30
CA GLY A 220 -13.73 -0.13 6.87
C GLY A 220 -12.61 -1.15 7.04
N PHE A 221 -12.96 -2.43 6.94
CA PHE A 221 -12.03 -3.53 7.13
C PHE A 221 -12.03 -4.46 5.92
N VAL A 222 -10.85 -4.93 5.53
CA VAL A 222 -10.68 -5.95 4.48
C VAL A 222 -9.73 -7.04 4.99
N PRO A 223 -10.00 -8.32 4.71
CA PRO A 223 -9.13 -9.42 5.12
C PRO A 223 -7.71 -9.25 4.59
N LYS A 224 -6.70 -9.43 5.45
CA LYS A 224 -5.27 -9.39 5.07
C LYS A 224 -4.60 -10.74 5.31
N THR A 225 -4.70 -11.24 6.53
CA THR A 225 -4.14 -12.52 6.95
C THR A 225 -5.08 -13.19 7.93
N SER A 226 -4.80 -14.43 8.32
CA SER A 226 -5.53 -15.13 9.37
C SER A 226 -5.45 -14.45 10.76
N LYS A 227 -4.52 -13.50 10.95
CA LYS A 227 -4.29 -12.80 12.22
C LYS A 227 -4.92 -11.40 12.30
N THR A 228 -5.05 -10.71 11.18
CA THR A 228 -5.45 -9.31 11.16
C THR A 228 -6.13 -8.94 9.86
N ASP A 229 -7.10 -8.07 9.95
CA ASP A 229 -7.64 -7.35 8.82
C ASP A 229 -6.80 -6.10 8.53
N ARG A 230 -7.08 -5.45 7.42
CA ARG A 230 -6.50 -4.18 7.02
C ARG A 230 -7.57 -3.11 7.16
N THR A 231 -7.26 -2.00 7.83
CA THR A 231 -8.12 -0.82 7.82
C THR A 231 -8.05 -0.12 6.47
N ILE A 232 -9.18 0.35 5.98
CA ILE A 232 -9.28 1.23 4.83
C ILE A 232 -10.18 2.42 5.17
N CYS A 233 -9.82 3.61 4.73
CA CYS A 233 -10.70 4.77 4.77
C CYS A 233 -11.50 4.81 3.46
N VAL A 234 -12.79 4.61 3.59
CA VAL A 234 -13.73 4.70 2.47
C VAL A 234 -14.05 6.17 2.27
N GLU A 235 -13.57 6.74 1.18
CA GLU A 235 -13.64 8.16 0.88
C GLU A 235 -15.04 8.59 0.39
N PRO A 236 -15.44 9.87 0.60
CA PRO A 236 -16.56 10.47 -0.09
C PRO A 236 -16.38 10.42 -1.61
N SER A 237 -17.48 10.35 -2.35
CA SER A 237 -17.46 10.07 -3.80
C SER A 237 -16.66 11.07 -4.62
N LEU A 238 -16.78 12.39 -4.31
CA LEU A 238 -16.04 13.44 -5.04
C LEU A 238 -14.55 13.45 -4.66
N ASN A 239 -14.21 13.18 -3.39
CA ASN A 239 -12.82 13.01 -2.97
C ASN A 239 -12.18 11.84 -3.73
N ALA A 240 -12.82 10.66 -3.72
CA ALA A 240 -12.31 9.48 -4.41
C ALA A 240 -12.14 9.72 -5.92
N LEU A 241 -13.06 10.46 -6.56
CA LEU A 241 -12.99 10.82 -7.97
C LEU A 241 -11.78 11.72 -8.26
N GLY A 242 -11.63 12.80 -7.49
CA GLY A 242 -10.51 13.74 -7.63
C GLY A 242 -9.16 13.09 -7.30
N GLN A 243 -9.08 12.35 -6.20
CA GLN A 243 -7.89 11.59 -5.80
C GLN A 243 -7.43 10.64 -6.92
N LYS A 244 -8.36 9.98 -7.61
CA LYS A 244 -8.02 9.08 -8.71
C LYS A 244 -7.45 9.81 -9.92
N GLY A 245 -7.97 11.00 -10.23
CA GLY A 245 -7.43 11.87 -11.28
C GLY A 245 -6.02 12.35 -10.95
N ILE A 246 -5.81 12.86 -9.74
CA ILE A 246 -4.52 13.33 -9.23
C ILE A 246 -3.51 12.18 -9.21
N GLY A 247 -3.86 11.03 -8.63
CA GLY A 247 -2.98 9.86 -8.57
C GLY A 247 -2.58 9.39 -9.98
N SER A 248 -3.51 9.35 -10.93
CA SER A 248 -3.21 8.98 -12.32
C SER A 248 -2.22 9.96 -12.98
N TYR A 249 -2.34 11.26 -12.70
CA TYR A 249 -1.39 12.26 -13.17
C TYR A 249 0.00 12.05 -12.54
N MET A 250 0.07 11.89 -11.19
CA MET A 250 1.32 11.61 -10.48
C MET A 250 2.01 10.36 -11.00
N LYS A 251 1.23 9.28 -11.24
CA LYS A 251 1.73 8.03 -11.82
C LYS A 251 2.39 8.25 -13.19
N ASN A 252 1.79 9.06 -14.05
CA ASN A 252 2.36 9.39 -15.35
C ASN A 252 3.64 10.22 -15.20
N ARG A 253 3.67 11.16 -14.25
CA ARG A 253 4.89 11.94 -13.95
C ARG A 253 6.03 11.05 -13.48
N LEU A 254 5.78 10.14 -12.53
CA LEU A 254 6.74 9.15 -12.05
C LEU A 254 7.29 8.29 -13.19
N GLY A 255 6.42 7.85 -14.11
CA GLY A 255 6.81 7.08 -15.29
C GLY A 255 7.82 7.79 -16.18
N LEU A 256 7.75 9.13 -16.32
CA LEU A 256 8.72 9.92 -17.09
C LEU A 256 10.12 9.94 -16.45
N TYR A 257 10.20 9.68 -15.15
CA TYR A 257 11.46 9.60 -14.38
C TYR A 257 11.91 8.16 -14.10
N GLY A 258 11.28 7.18 -14.78
CA GLY A 258 11.70 5.77 -14.74
C GLY A 258 11.02 4.95 -13.64
N VAL A 259 10.08 5.50 -12.88
CA VAL A 259 9.29 4.77 -11.87
C VAL A 259 7.97 4.32 -12.50
N ASP A 260 7.93 3.08 -13.03
CA ASP A 260 6.72 2.54 -13.63
C ASP A 260 5.89 1.75 -12.62
N LEU A 261 4.90 2.40 -12.03
CA LEU A 261 3.96 1.80 -11.08
C LEU A 261 2.90 0.87 -11.73
N ARG A 262 3.13 0.42 -12.96
CA ARG A 262 2.34 -0.60 -13.65
C ARG A 262 3.08 -1.92 -13.74
N ASP A 263 4.40 -1.91 -13.50
CA ASP A 263 5.28 -3.07 -13.68
C ASP A 263 6.03 -3.41 -12.38
N GLN A 264 5.60 -4.49 -11.72
CA GLN A 264 6.27 -5.06 -10.54
C GLN A 264 7.51 -5.88 -10.91
N GLY A 265 7.63 -6.30 -12.16
CA GLY A 265 8.70 -7.16 -12.64
C GLY A 265 10.08 -6.54 -12.45
N ARG A 266 10.19 -5.22 -12.52
CA ARG A 266 11.45 -4.50 -12.29
C ARG A 266 11.98 -4.71 -10.87
N ASN A 267 11.14 -4.53 -9.86
CA ASN A 267 11.49 -4.81 -8.46
C ASN A 267 11.83 -6.30 -8.28
N GLN A 268 11.02 -7.20 -8.84
CA GLN A 268 11.25 -8.64 -8.76
C GLN A 268 12.59 -9.05 -9.38
N SER A 269 12.90 -8.56 -10.58
CA SER A 269 14.19 -8.83 -11.27
C SER A 269 15.38 -8.28 -10.48
N ARG A 270 15.24 -7.08 -9.89
CA ARG A 270 16.29 -6.48 -9.08
C ARG A 270 16.50 -7.23 -7.76
N ALA A 271 15.43 -7.72 -7.13
CA ALA A 271 15.51 -8.58 -5.95
C ALA A 271 16.22 -9.92 -6.29
N CYS A 272 15.92 -10.51 -7.46
CA CYS A 272 16.64 -11.69 -7.96
C CYS A 272 18.13 -11.40 -8.08
N GLU A 273 18.52 -10.33 -8.75
CA GLU A 273 19.94 -9.93 -8.88
C GLU A 273 20.61 -9.75 -7.49
N GLY A 274 19.93 -9.06 -6.57
CA GLY A 274 20.41 -8.87 -5.20
C GLY A 274 20.59 -10.18 -4.43
N SER A 275 19.74 -11.19 -4.69
CA SER A 275 19.86 -12.51 -4.06
C SER A 275 21.02 -13.36 -4.61
N VAL A 276 21.51 -13.05 -5.81
CA VAL A 276 22.67 -13.75 -6.44
C VAL A 276 23.98 -13.03 -6.11
N ARG A 277 24.00 -11.70 -6.24
CA ARG A 277 25.23 -10.89 -6.19
C ARG A 277 25.47 -10.21 -4.86
N GLY A 278 24.43 -10.09 -3.99
CA GLY A 278 24.53 -9.37 -2.73
C GLY A 278 24.73 -7.85 -2.86
N ASN A 279 24.48 -7.28 -4.04
CA ASN A 279 24.74 -5.86 -4.36
C ASN A 279 23.54 -4.94 -4.08
N TYR A 280 22.33 -5.49 -3.95
CA TYR A 280 21.11 -4.75 -3.63
C TYR A 280 20.51 -5.20 -2.32
N ALA A 281 19.99 -4.21 -1.57
CA ALA A 281 19.13 -4.40 -0.42
C ALA A 281 17.67 -4.24 -0.82
N THR A 282 16.79 -5.06 -0.24
CA THR A 282 15.33 -4.89 -0.31
C THR A 282 14.81 -4.41 1.04
N ILE A 283 13.95 -3.42 1.03
CA ILE A 283 13.39 -2.77 2.22
C ILE A 283 11.88 -2.84 2.13
N ASP A 284 11.25 -3.33 3.19
CA ASP A 284 9.80 -3.31 3.45
C ASP A 284 9.55 -2.44 4.68
N LEU A 285 8.50 -1.66 4.67
CA LEU A 285 8.15 -0.75 5.76
C LEU A 285 6.92 -1.25 6.53
N SER A 286 6.97 -1.09 7.85
CA SER A 286 5.85 -1.43 8.71
C SER A 286 4.75 -0.38 8.58
N SER A 287 3.59 -0.75 7.99
CA SER A 287 2.43 0.15 7.83
C SER A 287 2.75 1.45 7.06
N ALA A 288 3.55 1.37 6.00
CA ALA A 288 4.05 2.52 5.25
C ALA A 288 2.95 3.53 4.90
N SER A 289 1.89 3.11 4.22
CA SER A 289 0.77 3.97 3.82
C SER A 289 0.07 4.64 5.00
N ASP A 290 0.05 3.99 6.17
CA ASP A 290 -0.59 4.50 7.39
C ASP A 290 0.33 5.39 8.23
N THR A 291 1.62 5.53 7.87
CA THR A 291 2.60 6.34 8.59
C THR A 291 3.15 7.51 7.77
N VAL A 292 2.55 7.81 6.62
CA VAL A 292 2.80 9.05 5.88
C VAL A 292 2.17 10.21 6.65
N SER A 293 2.95 10.91 7.49
CA SER A 293 2.45 11.97 8.36
C SER A 293 2.18 13.29 7.61
N TYR A 294 1.29 14.10 8.16
CA TYR A 294 0.88 15.38 7.57
C TYR A 294 2.07 16.34 7.38
N ALA A 295 2.87 16.54 8.43
CA ALA A 295 4.02 17.42 8.39
C ALA A 295 5.11 16.95 7.42
N LEU A 296 5.25 15.63 7.21
CA LEU A 296 6.20 15.09 6.25
C LEU A 296 5.81 15.51 4.82
N VAL A 297 4.56 15.33 4.43
CA VAL A 297 4.09 15.70 3.10
C VAL A 297 4.21 17.21 2.89
N MET A 298 3.78 17.99 3.88
CA MET A 298 3.91 19.46 3.87
C MET A 298 5.37 19.91 3.72
N SER A 299 6.31 19.19 4.34
CA SER A 299 7.73 19.54 4.26
C SER A 299 8.39 19.15 2.94
N LEU A 300 7.97 18.05 2.32
CA LEU A 300 8.63 17.49 1.13
C LEU A 300 8.08 18.03 -0.19
N LEU A 301 6.79 18.32 -0.28
CA LEU A 301 6.15 18.74 -1.53
C LEU A 301 6.23 20.25 -1.73
N PRO A 302 6.24 20.74 -3.00
CA PRO A 302 5.92 22.13 -3.29
C PRO A 302 4.56 22.51 -2.73
N PHE A 303 4.42 23.76 -2.25
CA PHE A 303 3.21 24.20 -1.55
C PHE A 303 1.94 23.99 -2.37
N GLU A 304 1.95 24.31 -3.64
CA GLU A 304 0.78 24.18 -4.52
C GLU A 304 0.35 22.72 -4.71
N TRP A 305 1.30 21.79 -4.71
CA TRP A 305 1.00 20.35 -4.76
C TRP A 305 0.47 19.84 -3.41
N PHE A 306 1.07 20.30 -2.32
CA PHE A 306 0.57 19.99 -0.98
C PHE A 306 -0.87 20.48 -0.81
N ASP A 307 -1.17 21.73 -1.19
CA ASP A 307 -2.49 22.35 -1.10
C ASP A 307 -3.54 21.58 -1.91
N LEU A 308 -3.22 21.21 -3.16
CA LEU A 308 -4.10 20.36 -3.98
C LEU A 308 -4.41 19.02 -3.30
N LEU A 309 -3.40 18.31 -2.82
CA LEU A 309 -3.58 17.00 -2.19
C LEU A 309 -4.35 17.11 -0.87
N ASP A 310 -4.07 18.15 -0.06
CA ASP A 310 -4.71 18.39 1.22
C ASP A 310 -6.22 18.68 1.08
N HIS A 311 -6.63 19.42 0.04
CA HIS A 311 -8.05 19.66 -0.23
C HIS A 311 -8.81 18.40 -0.68
N PHE A 312 -8.14 17.48 -1.37
CA PHE A 312 -8.78 16.25 -1.83
C PHE A 312 -8.67 15.07 -0.86
N ARG A 313 -7.92 15.13 0.23
CA ARG A 313 -7.97 14.11 1.28
C ARG A 313 -9.18 14.29 2.19
N SER A 314 -9.57 13.24 2.92
CA SER A 314 -10.42 13.38 4.09
C SER A 314 -9.56 13.65 5.31
N GLU A 315 -9.84 14.75 6.01
CA GLU A 315 -9.14 15.15 7.24
C GLU A 315 -9.55 14.32 8.45
N SER A 316 -10.72 13.65 8.36
CA SER A 316 -11.28 12.87 9.47
C SER A 316 -11.98 11.61 8.98
N VAL A 317 -12.14 10.64 9.87
CA VAL A 317 -12.78 9.36 9.59
C VAL A 317 -13.78 8.98 10.67
N GLU A 318 -14.97 8.52 10.26
CA GLU A 318 -15.98 7.94 11.15
C GLU A 318 -15.64 6.48 11.46
N PHE A 319 -15.64 6.13 12.74
CA PHE A 319 -15.52 4.76 13.22
C PHE A 319 -16.54 4.50 14.35
N GLY A 320 -17.63 3.81 14.03
CA GLY A 320 -18.78 3.70 14.92
C GLY A 320 -19.39 5.08 15.18
N ASP A 321 -19.49 5.48 16.45
CA ASP A 321 -19.98 6.80 16.88
C ASP A 321 -18.85 7.82 17.10
N GLU A 322 -17.59 7.43 16.82
CA GLU A 322 -16.41 8.27 17.01
C GLU A 322 -16.01 8.95 15.69
N LEU A 323 -15.70 10.24 15.75
CA LEU A 323 -15.05 10.97 14.68
C LEU A 323 -13.56 11.15 15.05
N VAL A 324 -12.67 10.57 14.25
CA VAL A 324 -11.23 10.64 14.47
C VAL A 324 -10.61 11.62 13.48
N GLU A 325 -9.98 12.68 13.99
CA GLU A 325 -9.13 13.57 13.20
C GLU A 325 -7.82 12.84 12.85
N LEU A 326 -7.39 12.90 11.58
CA LEU A 326 -6.26 12.12 11.09
C LEU A 326 -4.94 12.90 11.19
N GLU A 327 -3.99 12.33 11.91
CA GLU A 327 -2.60 12.80 12.00
C GLU A 327 -1.76 12.38 10.77
N LYS A 328 -2.13 11.30 10.11
CA LYS A 328 -1.57 10.91 8.82
C LYS A 328 -2.15 11.78 7.70
N PHE A 329 -1.36 11.97 6.66
CA PHE A 329 -1.79 12.75 5.50
C PHE A 329 -2.83 12.00 4.66
N SER A 330 -2.57 10.75 4.38
CA SER A 330 -3.46 9.90 3.58
C SER A 330 -3.54 8.49 4.18
N SER A 331 -4.64 7.81 3.92
CA SER A 331 -4.90 6.47 4.41
C SER A 331 -4.95 5.48 3.26
N MET A 332 -4.81 4.21 3.59
CA MET A 332 -5.18 3.17 2.65
C MET A 332 -6.67 3.31 2.28
N GLY A 333 -6.98 3.37 0.99
CA GLY A 333 -8.31 3.71 0.46
C GLY A 333 -8.37 5.06 -0.26
N ASN A 334 -7.53 6.01 0.12
CA ASN A 334 -7.31 7.23 -0.66
C ASN A 334 -6.59 6.86 -1.98
N ALA A 335 -7.11 7.36 -3.10
CA ALA A 335 -6.73 6.87 -4.42
C ALA A 335 -5.43 7.47 -5.00
N TYR A 336 -4.71 8.30 -4.26
CA TYR A 336 -3.35 8.76 -4.63
C TYR A 336 -2.27 8.32 -3.62
N THR A 337 -2.64 7.65 -2.52
CA THR A 337 -1.67 7.26 -1.47
C THR A 337 -0.52 6.45 -2.04
N PHE A 338 -0.80 5.51 -2.94
CA PHE A 338 0.22 4.65 -3.53
C PHE A 338 1.23 5.43 -4.40
N GLU A 339 0.76 6.39 -5.18
CA GLU A 339 1.60 7.25 -5.98
C GLU A 339 2.40 8.23 -5.11
N LEU A 340 1.79 8.76 -4.04
CA LEU A 340 2.43 9.67 -3.09
C LEU A 340 3.56 8.98 -2.31
N GLU A 341 3.31 7.81 -1.74
CA GLU A 341 4.34 7.03 -1.03
C GLU A 341 5.49 6.63 -1.96
N SER A 342 5.17 6.18 -3.18
CA SER A 342 6.19 5.85 -4.18
C SER A 342 7.07 7.06 -4.55
N LEU A 343 6.47 8.24 -4.70
CA LEU A 343 7.19 9.49 -4.96
C LEU A 343 8.14 9.84 -3.81
N ILE A 344 7.65 9.76 -2.57
CA ILE A 344 8.44 10.05 -1.37
C ILE A 344 9.60 9.08 -1.26
N PHE A 345 9.35 7.78 -1.31
CA PHE A 345 10.39 6.76 -1.12
C PHE A 345 11.42 6.76 -2.24
N TYR A 346 10.99 6.93 -3.49
CA TYR A 346 11.91 7.06 -4.62
C TYR A 346 12.82 8.28 -4.47
N SER A 347 12.24 9.43 -4.10
CA SER A 347 13.00 10.66 -3.97
C SER A 347 14.00 10.62 -2.81
N LEU A 348 13.62 10.00 -1.67
CA LEU A 348 14.51 9.77 -0.54
C LEU A 348 15.64 8.80 -0.90
N ALA A 349 15.31 7.68 -1.54
CA ALA A 349 16.30 6.68 -1.96
C ALA A 349 17.28 7.26 -3.00
N LEU A 350 16.78 8.02 -3.98
CA LEU A 350 17.61 8.68 -4.99
C LEU A 350 18.53 9.73 -4.34
N ALA A 351 18.01 10.53 -3.41
CA ALA A 351 18.79 11.54 -2.70
C ALA A 351 19.88 10.92 -1.82
N VAL A 352 19.63 9.78 -1.18
CA VAL A 352 20.64 9.03 -0.43
C VAL A 352 21.72 8.48 -1.34
N CYS A 353 21.35 7.89 -2.49
CA CYS A 353 22.33 7.40 -3.46
C CYS A 353 23.16 8.51 -4.09
N ASP A 354 22.58 9.68 -4.33
CA ASP A 354 23.29 10.88 -4.79
C ASP A 354 24.31 11.34 -3.74
N TYR A 355 23.86 11.50 -2.48
CA TYR A 355 24.71 11.91 -1.36
C TYR A 355 25.93 10.99 -1.17
N LEU A 356 25.76 9.68 -1.39
CA LEU A 356 26.80 8.65 -1.24
C LEU A 356 27.58 8.39 -2.55
N ASN A 357 27.31 9.13 -3.64
CA ASN A 357 27.90 8.94 -4.96
C ASN A 357 27.70 7.53 -5.55
N LEU A 358 26.55 6.90 -5.27
CA LEU A 358 26.21 5.54 -5.73
C LEU A 358 25.47 5.51 -7.08
N LEU A 359 25.09 6.65 -7.64
CA LEU A 359 24.30 6.73 -8.89
C LEU A 359 25.09 6.28 -10.14
N ALA A 360 26.41 6.28 -10.07
CA ALA A 360 27.29 5.82 -11.14
C ALA A 360 27.44 4.28 -11.18
N MET A 361 26.77 3.54 -10.29
CA MET A 361 26.84 2.08 -10.28
C MET A 361 26.23 1.50 -11.58
N PRO A 362 26.88 0.52 -12.20
CA PRO A 362 26.33 -0.13 -13.38
C PRO A 362 25.06 -0.91 -13.04
N VAL A 363 24.02 -0.66 -13.79
CA VAL A 363 22.75 -1.39 -13.72
C VAL A 363 22.68 -2.32 -14.93
N PHE A 364 22.52 -3.61 -14.69
CA PHE A 364 22.42 -4.61 -15.75
C PHE A 364 20.95 -5.00 -15.98
N LEU A 365 20.57 -5.13 -17.24
CA LEU A 365 19.29 -5.73 -17.65
C LEU A 365 19.39 -7.25 -17.57
N GLU A 366 18.26 -7.97 -17.63
CA GLU A 366 18.20 -9.44 -17.60
C GLU A 366 19.07 -10.11 -18.69
N ASN A 367 19.19 -9.47 -19.85
CA ASN A 367 20.04 -9.91 -20.95
C ASN A 367 21.55 -9.60 -20.78
N GLY A 368 21.93 -9.05 -19.60
CA GLY A 368 23.31 -8.66 -19.30
C GLY A 368 23.74 -7.32 -19.88
N ALA A 369 22.87 -6.59 -20.60
CA ALA A 369 23.18 -5.26 -21.12
C ALA A 369 23.15 -4.20 -20.01
N LEU A 370 23.95 -3.13 -20.16
CA LEU A 370 23.91 -1.98 -19.25
C LEU A 370 22.61 -1.18 -19.40
N SER A 371 21.90 -0.96 -18.29
CA SER A 371 20.77 -0.05 -18.24
C SER A 371 21.25 1.39 -18.08
N LYS A 372 20.52 2.32 -18.65
CA LYS A 372 20.72 3.76 -18.40
C LYS A 372 19.95 4.27 -17.15
N GLY A 373 19.27 3.39 -16.43
CA GLY A 373 18.51 3.74 -15.23
C GLY A 373 19.38 3.88 -13.97
N PHE A 374 18.79 4.47 -12.93
CA PHE A 374 19.42 4.52 -11.61
C PHE A 374 19.37 3.13 -10.94
N PRO A 375 20.29 2.84 -10.01
CA PRO A 375 20.35 1.56 -9.29
C PRO A 375 19.30 1.48 -8.15
N ILE A 376 18.08 1.95 -8.41
CA ILE A 376 17.00 2.09 -7.44
C ILE A 376 15.71 1.63 -8.10
N GLU A 377 14.92 0.83 -7.39
CA GLU A 377 13.56 0.51 -7.80
C GLU A 377 12.62 0.78 -6.62
N VAL A 378 11.45 1.35 -6.91
CA VAL A 378 10.41 1.62 -5.91
C VAL A 378 9.04 1.30 -6.49
N TYR A 379 8.26 0.55 -5.72
CA TYR A 379 6.87 0.23 -6.03
C TYR A 379 6.05 0.27 -4.73
N GLY A 380 5.41 1.42 -4.46
CA GLY A 380 4.81 1.65 -3.15
C GLY A 380 5.88 1.64 -2.05
N ASP A 381 5.68 0.79 -1.06
CA ASP A 381 6.57 0.54 0.08
C ASP A 381 7.69 -0.50 -0.18
N ASP A 382 7.68 -1.14 -1.35
CA ASP A 382 8.76 -2.02 -1.79
C ASP A 382 9.93 -1.20 -2.37
N ILE A 383 11.01 -1.03 -1.61
CA ILE A 383 12.17 -0.21 -1.96
C ILE A 383 13.38 -1.10 -2.18
N ILE A 384 14.09 -0.91 -3.30
CA ILE A 384 15.36 -1.59 -3.59
C ILE A 384 16.44 -0.55 -3.86
N VAL A 385 17.57 -0.67 -3.15
CA VAL A 385 18.72 0.23 -3.25
C VAL A 385 20.03 -0.56 -3.23
N PRO A 386 21.14 0.01 -3.70
CA PRO A 386 22.46 -0.56 -3.44
C PRO A 386 22.69 -0.78 -1.94
N VAL A 387 23.32 -1.88 -1.56
CA VAL A 387 23.59 -2.21 -0.14
C VAL A 387 24.29 -1.07 0.59
N GLY A 388 25.19 -0.33 -0.07
CA GLY A 388 25.88 0.82 0.52
C GLY A 388 24.96 1.99 0.91
N ALA A 389 23.72 2.04 0.38
CA ALA A 389 22.74 3.08 0.73
C ALA A 389 21.88 2.70 1.94
N TYR A 390 21.84 1.43 2.34
CA TYR A 390 20.89 0.91 3.33
C TYR A 390 20.91 1.69 4.65
N THR A 391 22.06 1.82 5.27
CA THR A 391 22.18 2.42 6.62
C THR A 391 21.76 3.90 6.65
N LEU A 392 22.15 4.69 5.64
CA LEU A 392 21.73 6.08 5.59
C LEU A 392 20.26 6.21 5.23
N LEU A 393 19.74 5.36 4.35
CA LEU A 393 18.32 5.35 4.01
C LEU A 393 17.46 4.96 5.20
N GLU A 394 17.85 3.95 5.98
CA GLU A 394 17.19 3.59 7.25
C GLU A 394 17.12 4.78 8.21
N LYS A 395 18.24 5.49 8.40
CA LYS A 395 18.30 6.70 9.25
C LYS A 395 17.34 7.78 8.76
N VAL A 396 17.31 8.05 7.45
CA VAL A 396 16.43 9.03 6.82
C VAL A 396 14.96 8.63 6.96
N LEU A 397 14.61 7.38 6.66
CA LEU A 397 13.25 6.85 6.79
C LEU A 397 12.76 6.93 8.24
N THR A 398 13.62 6.57 9.20
CA THR A 398 13.31 6.68 10.63
C THR A 398 13.06 8.13 11.05
N TRP A 399 13.86 9.08 10.56
CA TRP A 399 13.62 10.49 10.80
C TRP A 399 12.27 10.94 10.23
N CYS A 400 11.89 10.44 9.06
CA CYS A 400 10.60 10.72 8.40
C CYS A 400 9.39 10.03 9.08
N GLY A 401 9.61 9.19 10.10
CA GLY A 401 8.54 8.50 10.83
C GLY A 401 8.23 7.08 10.35
N PHE A 402 9.00 6.58 9.40
CA PHE A 402 8.85 5.21 8.91
C PHE A 402 9.67 4.22 9.73
N GLU A 403 9.13 3.02 9.89
CA GLU A 403 9.80 1.92 10.59
C GLU A 403 10.09 0.78 9.61
N LEU A 404 11.36 0.40 9.51
CA LEU A 404 11.74 -0.75 8.70
C LEU A 404 11.21 -2.04 9.32
N ASN A 405 10.62 -2.88 8.50
CA ASN A 405 10.24 -4.23 8.88
C ASN A 405 11.49 -5.13 8.84
N SER A 406 12.15 -5.31 9.98
CA SER A 406 13.39 -6.09 10.07
C SER A 406 13.26 -7.55 9.63
N LYS A 407 12.04 -8.10 9.61
CA LYS A 407 11.75 -9.48 9.15
C LYS A 407 11.61 -9.58 7.63
N LYS A 408 11.45 -8.45 6.95
CA LYS A 408 11.22 -8.36 5.50
C LYS A 408 12.21 -7.43 4.79
N SER A 409 13.14 -6.83 5.52
CA SER A 409 14.20 -5.99 4.97
C SER A 409 15.52 -6.75 5.00
N PHE A 410 16.15 -6.87 3.83
CA PHE A 410 17.34 -7.70 3.67
C PHE A 410 18.46 -6.92 2.96
N CYS A 411 19.55 -6.65 3.67
CA CYS A 411 20.72 -5.95 3.12
C CYS A 411 21.98 -6.86 3.04
N TYR A 412 21.96 -8.02 3.70
CA TYR A 412 23.04 -9.01 3.67
C TYR A 412 22.45 -10.41 3.42
N GLY A 413 23.33 -11.41 3.25
CA GLY A 413 22.91 -12.75 2.86
C GLY A 413 22.40 -12.80 1.42
N TYR A 414 21.78 -13.92 1.07
CA TYR A 414 21.32 -14.23 -0.29
C TYR A 414 19.81 -14.36 -0.41
N PHE A 415 19.06 -13.86 0.57
CA PHE A 415 17.61 -13.78 0.49
C PHE A 415 17.18 -12.35 0.17
N ARG A 416 16.21 -12.20 -0.74
CA ARG A 416 15.58 -10.91 -1.08
C ARG A 416 14.10 -11.11 -1.32
N GLU A 417 13.28 -10.18 -0.82
CA GLU A 417 11.82 -10.14 -1.04
C GLU A 417 11.45 -8.76 -1.61
N SER A 418 10.68 -8.71 -2.69
CA SER A 418 10.07 -7.47 -3.19
C SER A 418 8.91 -7.76 -4.12
N CYS A 419 7.87 -6.95 -4.05
CA CYS A 419 6.67 -7.04 -4.90
C CYS A 419 6.11 -8.47 -4.96
N GLY A 420 6.16 -9.16 -3.81
CA GLY A 420 5.65 -10.50 -3.66
C GLY A 420 6.42 -11.58 -4.41
N ALA A 421 7.65 -11.35 -4.78
CA ALA A 421 8.61 -12.36 -5.21
C ALA A 421 9.65 -12.58 -4.12
N ASP A 422 9.89 -13.84 -3.75
CA ASP A 422 10.85 -14.25 -2.74
C ASP A 422 12.01 -14.98 -3.43
N TRP A 423 13.21 -14.42 -3.37
CA TRP A 423 14.38 -14.96 -4.02
C TRP A 423 15.43 -15.43 -3.02
N PHE A 424 15.92 -16.66 -3.17
CA PHE A 424 16.96 -17.22 -2.33
C PHE A 424 18.04 -17.86 -3.21
N PHE A 425 19.27 -17.32 -3.20
CA PHE A 425 20.36 -17.69 -4.10
C PHE A 425 19.97 -17.67 -5.59
N GLY A 426 19.08 -16.77 -6.02
CA GLY A 426 18.59 -16.67 -7.39
C GLY A 426 17.44 -17.62 -7.73
N PHE A 427 16.98 -18.43 -6.79
CA PHE A 427 15.83 -19.31 -6.97
C PHE A 427 14.56 -18.65 -6.44
N ASP A 428 13.48 -18.72 -7.19
CA ASP A 428 12.16 -18.31 -6.71
C ASP A 428 11.67 -19.30 -5.64
N VAL A 429 11.47 -18.80 -4.44
CA VAL A 429 11.02 -19.56 -3.26
C VAL A 429 9.69 -19.07 -2.74
N ARG A 430 8.95 -18.30 -3.55
CA ARG A 430 7.62 -17.80 -3.18
C ARG A 430 6.65 -18.95 -3.05
N PRO A 431 5.97 -19.09 -1.88
CA PRO A 431 4.96 -20.12 -1.72
C PRO A 431 3.65 -19.75 -2.43
N TRP A 432 2.90 -20.76 -2.81
CA TRP A 432 1.51 -20.61 -3.21
C TRP A 432 0.62 -20.51 -1.96
N TYR A 433 -0.29 -19.52 -1.93
CA TYR A 433 -1.18 -19.27 -0.81
C TYR A 433 -2.57 -19.83 -1.06
N LEU A 434 -3.02 -20.73 -0.20
CA LEU A 434 -4.42 -21.16 -0.14
C LEU A 434 -5.21 -20.07 0.62
N LYS A 435 -6.14 -19.38 -0.06
CA LYS A 435 -6.83 -18.20 0.51
C LYS A 435 -8.26 -18.47 0.93
N LYS A 436 -8.93 -19.45 0.32
CA LYS A 436 -10.35 -19.79 0.53
C LYS A 436 -10.52 -21.28 0.64
N GLU A 437 -11.68 -21.68 1.16
CA GLU A 437 -12.10 -23.08 1.12
C GLU A 437 -12.09 -23.60 -0.32
N VAL A 438 -11.63 -24.83 -0.47
CA VAL A 438 -11.62 -25.51 -1.76
C VAL A 438 -13.03 -25.98 -2.05
N SER A 439 -13.55 -25.58 -3.20
CA SER A 439 -14.85 -26.01 -3.74
C SER A 439 -14.70 -26.29 -5.22
N GLU A 440 -15.66 -27.00 -5.81
CA GLU A 440 -15.67 -27.22 -7.27
C GLU A 440 -15.55 -25.91 -8.07
N ARG A 441 -16.04 -24.77 -7.52
CA ARG A 441 -15.94 -23.44 -8.13
C ARG A 441 -14.58 -22.76 -7.95
N THR A 442 -13.75 -23.20 -7.02
CA THR A 442 -12.42 -22.61 -6.75
C THR A 442 -11.28 -23.41 -7.36
N LEU A 443 -11.57 -24.58 -7.94
CA LEU A 443 -10.60 -25.42 -8.68
C LEU A 443 -10.47 -25.04 -10.17
N TYR A 444 -11.35 -24.18 -10.67
CA TYR A 444 -11.36 -23.61 -12.02
C TYR A 444 -11.22 -22.08 -11.92
#